data_d8e72636b1089cc6ecb05ee2620a7221
#
_entry.id   d8e72636b1089cc6ecb05ee2620a7221
#
_cell.length_a   1.000
_cell.length_b   1.000
_cell.length_c   1.000
_cell.angle_alpha   90.00
_cell.angle_beta   90.00
_cell.angle_gamma   90.00
#
_symmetry.space_group_name_H-M   'P 1'
#
loop_
_entity.id
_entity.type
_entity.pdbx_description
1 polymer ?
#
loop_
_entity_poly.entity_id
_entity_poly.type
_entity_poly.pdbx_seq_one_letter_code
_entity_poly.pdbx_strand_id
1 'polypeptide(L)'
;MTLGFEESFVLTWRDTTGKDHVDASGLPPELIEFLYNRKRHVQNIQCTLGPYNASFFVHDKASYLWSNLPDPLVSALQNNIRDGNWTDRPRLVALGAGGNFLLATEKNAAVWDLGHYKSVLTLIKQSTAGDIHNLVLHPYRYQCFVSQSKGGRLFSENVPPHQAVGVQDMVEPILKDTEAVQNKFLSFEQGKSLASLPRRPLVLQQRAQLRREWSEHSHQISAQAKGVKLSFSLSVSLGGLVRKMG
;
A
#
# COMPACT_ATOMS: atom_id res chain seq x y z
N MET A 1 12.46 1.66 4.02
CA MET A 1 12.81 2.58 5.14
C MET A 1 11.56 3.32 5.58
N THR A 2 11.35 3.43 6.88
CA THR A 2 10.27 4.23 7.49
C THR A 2 10.91 5.18 8.49
N LEU A 3 10.54 6.45 8.42
CA LEU A 3 10.99 7.47 9.35
C LEU A 3 9.84 7.78 10.33
N GLY A 4 10.19 8.02 11.59
CA GLY A 4 9.26 8.35 12.67
C GLY A 4 9.59 9.67 13.34
N PHE A 5 9.17 9.78 14.59
CA PHE A 5 9.36 10.98 15.42
C PHE A 5 10.77 11.01 16.02
N GLU A 6 11.37 12.21 16.17
CA GLU A 6 12.66 12.44 16.83
C GLU A 6 13.77 11.49 16.35
N GLU A 7 14.06 11.52 15.04
CA GLU A 7 15.11 10.71 14.43
C GLU A 7 14.91 9.18 14.53
N SER A 8 13.72 8.74 14.96
CA SER A 8 13.40 7.33 14.95
C SER A 8 13.25 6.78 13.55
N PHE A 9 13.65 5.54 13.33
CA PHE A 9 13.56 4.92 12.02
C PHE A 9 13.47 3.38 12.08
N VAL A 10 12.99 2.82 10.98
CA VAL A 10 13.14 1.40 10.63
C VAL A 10 13.78 1.33 9.25
N LEU A 11 14.92 0.65 9.15
CA LEU A 11 15.62 0.39 7.90
C LEU A 11 15.75 -1.11 7.68
N THR A 12 15.33 -1.58 6.53
CA THR A 12 15.56 -2.97 6.09
C THR A 12 16.31 -2.94 4.78
N TRP A 13 17.33 -3.77 4.64
CA TRP A 13 18.11 -3.87 3.39
C TRP A 13 18.69 -5.26 3.20
N ARG A 14 19.10 -5.54 1.99
CA ARG A 14 19.85 -6.72 1.64
C ARG A 14 21.26 -6.34 1.23
N ASP A 15 22.25 -6.97 1.81
CA ASP A 15 23.64 -6.74 1.43
C ASP A 15 24.01 -7.43 0.11
N THR A 16 25.23 -7.16 -0.35
CA THR A 16 25.78 -7.74 -1.60
C THR A 16 25.97 -9.26 -1.54
N THR A 17 25.96 -9.85 -0.33
CA THR A 17 26.03 -11.31 -0.12
C THR A 17 24.66 -11.97 -0.14
N GLY A 18 23.59 -11.18 -0.24
CA GLY A 18 22.19 -11.64 -0.22
C GLY A 18 21.61 -11.80 1.17
N LYS A 19 22.32 -11.37 2.23
CA LYS A 19 21.84 -11.42 3.61
C LYS A 19 20.94 -10.21 3.91
N ASP A 20 19.82 -10.48 4.55
CA ASP A 20 18.86 -9.45 4.99
C ASP A 20 19.24 -8.88 6.35
N HIS A 21 19.12 -7.58 6.47
CA HIS A 21 19.42 -6.80 7.66
C HIS A 21 18.25 -5.92 8.05
N VAL A 22 18.11 -5.66 9.34
CA VAL A 22 17.20 -4.68 9.92
C VAL A 22 17.98 -3.80 10.89
N ASP A 23 17.74 -2.51 10.85
CA ASP A 23 18.21 -1.54 11.82
C ASP A 23 17.06 -0.62 12.21
N ALA A 24 16.95 -0.30 13.50
CA ALA A 24 15.86 0.49 14.03
C ALA A 24 16.29 1.22 15.30
N SER A 25 15.84 2.44 15.46
CA SER A 25 16.15 3.29 16.62
C SER A 25 14.94 4.12 17.01
N GLY A 26 14.83 4.47 18.32
CA GLY A 26 13.82 5.40 18.84
C GLY A 26 12.38 4.89 18.77
N LEU A 27 12.16 3.58 18.78
CA LEU A 27 10.86 2.94 18.61
C LEU A 27 10.34 2.34 19.92
N PRO A 28 9.01 2.11 20.04
CA PRO A 28 8.42 1.39 21.16
C PRO A 28 9.05 0.00 21.35
N PRO A 29 9.22 -0.47 22.62
CA PRO A 29 9.89 -1.74 22.90
C PRO A 29 9.26 -2.94 22.20
N GLU A 30 7.93 -3.01 22.14
CA GLU A 30 7.20 -4.09 21.50
C GLU A 30 7.43 -4.13 19.97
N LEU A 31 7.63 -2.97 19.35
CA LEU A 31 7.98 -2.89 17.93
C LEU A 31 9.42 -3.34 17.70
N ILE A 32 10.36 -2.95 18.56
CA ILE A 32 11.75 -3.41 18.54
C ILE A 32 11.80 -4.93 18.67
N GLU A 33 11.08 -5.51 19.65
CA GLU A 33 10.99 -6.96 19.82
C GLU A 33 10.45 -7.66 18.56
N PHE A 34 9.41 -7.11 17.94
CA PHE A 34 8.88 -7.63 16.69
C PHE A 34 9.94 -7.63 15.59
N LEU A 35 10.64 -6.52 15.37
CA LEU A 35 11.60 -6.33 14.27
C LEU A 35 12.83 -7.26 14.39
N TYR A 36 13.35 -7.45 15.60
CA TYR A 36 14.55 -8.26 15.84
C TYR A 36 14.28 -9.74 16.13
N ASN A 37 13.02 -10.16 16.08
CA ASN A 37 12.69 -11.57 16.27
C ASN A 37 13.24 -12.43 15.12
N ARG A 38 14.06 -13.43 15.47
CA ARG A 38 14.75 -14.32 14.51
C ARG A 38 13.83 -15.09 13.55
N LYS A 39 12.55 -15.21 13.90
CA LYS A 39 11.54 -15.89 13.05
C LYS A 39 10.99 -14.99 11.95
N ARG A 40 11.39 -13.71 11.88
CA ARG A 40 10.88 -12.75 10.91
C ARG A 40 11.59 -12.85 9.57
N HIS A 41 10.82 -12.68 8.52
CA HIS A 41 11.35 -12.51 7.17
C HIS A 41 11.62 -11.03 6.92
N VAL A 42 12.82 -10.58 7.25
CA VAL A 42 13.22 -9.16 7.24
C VAL A 42 12.86 -8.45 5.93
N GLN A 43 13.09 -9.12 4.78
CA GLN A 43 12.75 -8.58 3.46
C GLN A 43 11.25 -8.34 3.24
N ASN A 44 10.38 -8.93 4.06
CA ASN A 44 8.94 -8.78 3.97
C ASN A 44 8.37 -7.81 5.02
N ILE A 45 9.22 -7.27 5.88
CA ILE A 45 8.78 -6.32 6.90
C ILE A 45 8.28 -5.05 6.23
N GLN A 46 7.03 -4.73 6.50
CA GLN A 46 6.43 -3.43 6.22
C GLN A 46 6.02 -2.80 7.54
N CYS A 47 6.48 -1.59 7.77
CA CYS A 47 6.21 -0.84 8.98
C CYS A 47 5.68 0.54 8.61
N THR A 48 4.69 1.00 9.35
CA THR A 48 4.17 2.37 9.27
C THR A 48 4.09 2.93 10.67
N LEU A 49 4.66 4.12 10.85
CA LEU A 49 4.65 4.86 12.11
C LEU A 49 3.65 6.01 12.03
N GLY A 50 2.89 6.21 13.07
CA GLY A 50 2.00 7.34 13.24
C GLY A 50 2.61 8.43 14.14
N PRO A 51 1.81 9.40 14.62
CA PRO A 51 2.27 10.50 15.45
C PRO A 51 3.01 10.02 16.71
N TYR A 52 4.17 10.63 16.98
CA TYR A 52 5.01 10.39 18.17
C TYR A 52 5.45 8.93 18.33
N ASN A 53 5.42 8.11 17.28
CA ASN A 53 5.58 6.66 17.33
C ASN A 53 4.59 5.96 18.29
N ALA A 54 3.61 6.69 18.81
CA ALA A 54 2.60 6.16 19.73
C ALA A 54 1.63 5.21 19.04
N SER A 55 1.45 5.36 17.74
CA SER A 55 0.70 4.43 16.91
C SER A 55 1.61 3.83 15.83
N PHE A 56 1.44 2.54 15.56
CA PHE A 56 2.17 1.88 14.48
C PHE A 56 1.43 0.65 13.98
N PHE A 57 1.77 0.25 12.76
CA PHE A 57 1.39 -1.02 12.17
C PHE A 57 2.61 -1.66 11.54
N VAL A 58 2.87 -2.93 11.83
CA VAL A 58 3.98 -3.70 11.25
C VAL A 58 3.53 -5.11 10.92
N HIS A 59 4.03 -5.66 9.82
CA HIS A 59 3.86 -7.08 9.47
C HIS A 59 5.01 -7.59 8.59
N ASP A 60 5.17 -8.91 8.55
CA ASP A 60 6.17 -9.62 7.74
C ASP A 60 5.56 -10.70 6.82
N LYS A 61 4.30 -10.54 6.42
CA LYS A 61 3.43 -11.50 5.72
C LYS A 61 2.77 -12.55 6.61
N ALA A 62 3.52 -13.18 7.53
CA ALA A 62 3.01 -14.24 8.41
C ALA A 62 2.52 -13.69 9.75
N SER A 63 3.20 -12.68 10.26
CA SER A 63 2.96 -12.12 11.58
C SER A 63 2.69 -10.63 11.48
N TYR A 64 2.00 -10.10 12.45
CA TYR A 64 1.62 -8.70 12.51
C TYR A 64 1.57 -8.21 13.95
N LEU A 65 1.75 -6.90 14.09
CA LEU A 65 1.60 -6.19 15.35
C LEU A 65 1.13 -4.76 15.08
N TRP A 66 0.28 -4.23 15.92
CA TRP A 66 -0.09 -2.83 15.91
C TRP A 66 -0.36 -2.29 17.29
N SER A 67 -0.27 -0.98 17.44
CA SER A 67 -0.59 -0.26 18.66
C SER A 67 -1.31 1.04 18.32
N ASN A 68 -2.30 1.41 19.14
CA ASN A 68 -3.00 2.70 19.10
C ASN A 68 -3.47 3.15 17.70
N LEU A 69 -3.98 2.22 16.90
CA LEU A 69 -4.56 2.55 15.60
C LEU A 69 -5.99 3.09 15.76
N PRO A 70 -6.48 3.92 14.81
CA PRO A 70 -7.88 4.32 14.76
C PRO A 70 -8.84 3.11 14.72
N ASP A 71 -9.93 3.13 15.50
CA ASP A 71 -10.88 2.02 15.59
C ASP A 71 -11.39 1.49 14.24
N PRO A 72 -11.71 2.34 13.23
CA PRO A 72 -12.13 1.83 11.93
C PRO A 72 -11.03 1.06 11.20
N LEU A 73 -9.75 1.46 11.39
CA LEU A 73 -8.62 0.74 10.83
C LEU A 73 -8.43 -0.61 11.54
N VAL A 74 -8.50 -0.63 12.87
CA VAL A 74 -8.44 -1.89 13.66
C VAL A 74 -9.53 -2.84 13.20
N SER A 75 -10.78 -2.37 13.11
CA SER A 75 -11.91 -3.18 12.65
C SER A 75 -11.68 -3.74 11.24
N ALA A 76 -11.15 -2.93 10.33
CA ALA A 76 -10.83 -3.36 8.98
C ALA A 76 -9.72 -4.41 8.93
N LEU A 77 -8.68 -4.27 9.75
CA LEU A 77 -7.60 -5.25 9.88
C LEU A 77 -8.12 -6.56 10.44
N GLN A 78 -8.91 -6.51 11.53
CA GLN A 78 -9.47 -7.68 12.19
C GLN A 78 -10.43 -8.46 11.26
N ASN A 79 -11.23 -7.78 10.46
CA ASN A 79 -12.10 -8.41 9.47
C ASN A 79 -11.35 -9.20 8.39
N ASN A 80 -10.08 -8.87 8.19
CA ASN A 80 -9.19 -9.54 7.25
C ASN A 80 -8.33 -10.65 7.90
N ILE A 81 -8.62 -11.01 9.15
CA ILE A 81 -7.91 -12.07 9.88
C ILE A 81 -8.91 -13.16 10.27
N ARG A 82 -8.55 -14.43 10.02
CA ARG A 82 -9.26 -15.61 10.52
C ARG A 82 -8.24 -16.59 11.08
N ASP A 83 -8.51 -17.09 12.27
CA ASP A 83 -7.61 -18.06 12.95
C ASP A 83 -6.15 -17.61 13.00
N GLY A 84 -5.93 -16.29 13.25
CA GLY A 84 -4.61 -15.68 13.30
C GLY A 84 -3.92 -15.47 11.95
N ASN A 85 -4.58 -15.83 10.82
CA ASN A 85 -4.02 -15.71 9.48
C ASN A 85 -4.76 -14.65 8.65
N TRP A 86 -4.03 -13.99 7.75
CA TRP A 86 -4.61 -13.05 6.81
C TRP A 86 -5.49 -13.77 5.78
N THR A 87 -6.74 -13.36 5.66
CA THR A 87 -7.63 -13.71 4.55
C THR A 87 -7.44 -12.78 3.36
N ASP A 88 -7.11 -11.50 3.65
CA ASP A 88 -6.70 -10.50 2.69
C ASP A 88 -5.67 -9.57 3.35
N ARG A 89 -4.41 -9.71 2.95
CA ARG A 89 -3.29 -9.05 3.62
C ARG A 89 -3.20 -7.57 3.27
N PRO A 90 -2.86 -6.69 4.23
CA PRO A 90 -2.50 -5.31 3.95
C PRO A 90 -1.34 -5.23 2.94
N ARG A 91 -1.52 -4.47 1.89
CA ARG A 91 -0.48 -4.11 0.91
C ARG A 91 0.11 -2.74 1.22
N LEU A 92 -0.72 -1.85 1.74
CA LEU A 92 -0.37 -0.49 2.07
C LEU A 92 -1.19 -0.06 3.29
N VAL A 93 -0.51 0.42 4.30
CA VAL A 93 -1.10 1.14 5.42
C VAL A 93 -0.40 2.49 5.52
N ALA A 94 -1.15 3.58 5.55
CA ALA A 94 -0.64 4.93 5.77
C ALA A 94 -1.38 5.55 6.96
N LEU A 95 -0.63 6.13 7.88
CA LEU A 95 -1.14 6.83 9.06
C LEU A 95 -0.83 8.31 8.94
N GLY A 96 -1.81 9.16 9.14
CA GLY A 96 -1.70 10.61 9.00
C GLY A 96 -2.13 11.36 10.26
N ALA A 97 -2.07 12.69 10.18
CA ALA A 97 -2.47 13.58 11.27
C ALA A 97 -3.96 13.41 11.61
N GLY A 98 -4.30 13.57 12.90
CA GLY A 98 -5.69 13.57 13.36
C GLY A 98 -6.43 12.25 13.18
N GLY A 99 -5.73 11.12 13.22
CA GLY A 99 -6.31 9.79 13.05
C GLY A 99 -6.69 9.44 11.61
N ASN A 100 -6.27 10.26 10.63
CA ASN A 100 -6.48 9.93 9.24
C ASN A 100 -5.63 8.73 8.83
N PHE A 101 -6.18 7.86 7.98
CA PHE A 101 -5.49 6.66 7.51
C PHE A 101 -5.98 6.20 6.13
N LEU A 102 -5.16 5.40 5.48
CA LEU A 102 -5.51 4.56 4.34
C LEU A 102 -5.02 3.14 4.58
N LEU A 103 -5.89 2.16 4.39
CA LEU A 103 -5.56 0.75 4.24
C LEU A 103 -5.90 0.31 2.82
N ALA A 104 -4.97 -0.30 2.12
CA ALA A 104 -5.24 -1.03 0.88
C ALA A 104 -4.71 -2.45 1.00
N THR A 105 -5.46 -3.43 0.49
CA THR A 105 -5.14 -4.85 0.60
C THR A 105 -4.61 -5.42 -0.72
N GLU A 106 -4.09 -6.64 -0.69
CA GLU A 106 -3.59 -7.33 -1.89
C GLU A 106 -4.71 -7.67 -2.87
N LYS A 107 -5.92 -7.91 -2.39
CA LYS A 107 -7.11 -8.15 -3.22
C LYS A 107 -7.81 -6.86 -3.68
N ASN A 108 -7.14 -5.70 -3.48
CA ASN A 108 -7.63 -4.38 -3.85
C ASN A 108 -8.86 -3.88 -3.06
N ALA A 109 -9.13 -4.41 -1.88
CA ALA A 109 -10.02 -3.74 -0.93
C ALA A 109 -9.31 -2.50 -0.36
N ALA A 110 -10.07 -1.44 -0.06
CA ALA A 110 -9.52 -0.25 0.55
C ALA A 110 -10.48 0.31 1.61
N VAL A 111 -9.90 0.76 2.73
CA VAL A 111 -10.61 1.45 3.82
C VAL A 111 -9.84 2.70 4.17
N TRP A 112 -10.51 3.82 4.33
CA TRP A 112 -9.83 5.07 4.66
C TRP A 112 -10.69 6.02 5.49
N ASP A 113 -10.01 6.89 6.21
CA ASP A 113 -10.53 8.14 6.73
C ASP A 113 -9.52 9.23 6.35
N LEU A 114 -9.83 10.03 5.35
CA LEU A 114 -8.95 11.01 4.73
C LEU A 114 -9.61 12.40 4.69
N GLY A 115 -10.41 12.72 5.70
CA GLY A 115 -11.13 13.98 5.75
C GLY A 115 -10.25 15.22 5.63
N HIS A 116 -9.01 15.13 6.11
CA HIS A 116 -8.00 16.19 6.04
C HIS A 116 -6.97 16.03 4.91
N TYR A 117 -7.18 15.09 3.96
CA TYR A 117 -6.28 14.84 2.83
C TYR A 117 -7.07 14.78 1.51
N LYS A 118 -7.71 15.91 1.16
CA LYS A 118 -8.62 16.02 -0.01
C LYS A 118 -7.92 15.66 -1.33
N SER A 119 -6.66 16.04 -1.48
CA SER A 119 -5.90 15.75 -2.70
C SER A 119 -5.58 14.26 -2.82
N VAL A 120 -5.33 13.56 -1.70
CA VAL A 120 -5.20 12.09 -1.69
C VAL A 120 -6.52 11.43 -2.12
N LEU A 121 -7.66 11.91 -1.62
CA LEU A 121 -8.97 11.44 -2.07
C LEU A 121 -9.18 11.64 -3.58
N THR A 122 -8.70 12.76 -4.11
CA THR A 122 -8.76 13.03 -5.55
C THR A 122 -7.89 12.06 -6.32
N LEU A 123 -6.66 11.80 -5.86
CA LEU A 123 -5.78 10.79 -6.44
C LEU A 123 -6.42 9.39 -6.43
N ILE A 124 -7.00 8.98 -5.31
CA ILE A 124 -7.68 7.67 -5.18
C ILE A 124 -8.85 7.57 -6.17
N LYS A 125 -9.62 8.64 -6.36
CA LYS A 125 -10.75 8.68 -7.30
C LYS A 125 -10.32 8.67 -8.77
N GLN A 126 -9.19 9.29 -9.09
CA GLN A 126 -8.64 9.38 -10.45
C GLN A 126 -7.78 8.18 -10.84
N SER A 127 -7.25 7.47 -9.85
CA SER A 127 -6.40 6.29 -10.03
C SER A 127 -7.25 5.03 -10.05
N THR A 128 -6.78 3.99 -10.75
CA THR A 128 -7.30 2.65 -10.47
C THR A 128 -6.77 2.19 -9.10
N ALA A 129 -7.55 1.42 -8.35
CA ALA A 129 -7.20 0.98 -6.99
C ALA A 129 -5.81 0.33 -6.87
N GLY A 130 -5.35 -0.22 -7.97
CA GLY A 130 -4.03 -0.83 -8.05
C GLY A 130 -2.89 0.12 -8.43
N ASP A 131 -3.15 1.35 -8.84
CA ASP A 131 -2.10 2.24 -9.36
C ASP A 131 -1.29 2.94 -8.27
N ILE A 132 -1.84 3.10 -7.06
CA ILE A 132 -1.09 3.60 -5.92
C ILE A 132 -0.17 2.49 -5.43
N HIS A 133 1.13 2.64 -5.68
CA HIS A 133 2.14 1.71 -5.22
C HIS A 133 2.49 1.96 -3.75
N ASN A 134 2.73 3.21 -3.40
CA ASN A 134 3.05 3.63 -2.04
C ASN A 134 2.41 4.98 -1.71
N LEU A 135 2.10 5.21 -0.44
CA LEU A 135 1.57 6.46 0.09
C LEU A 135 2.11 6.66 1.50
N VAL A 136 2.70 7.82 1.72
CA VAL A 136 3.12 8.29 3.03
C VAL A 136 2.34 9.55 3.36
N LEU A 137 1.59 9.55 4.45
CA LEU A 137 0.93 10.72 5.00
C LEU A 137 1.82 11.32 6.09
N HIS A 138 1.92 12.63 6.13
CA HIS A 138 2.68 13.28 7.19
C HIS A 138 1.90 13.21 8.50
N PRO A 139 2.47 12.67 9.60
CA PRO A 139 1.72 12.40 10.83
C PRO A 139 1.30 13.65 11.62
N TYR A 140 1.85 14.84 11.28
CA TYR A 140 1.60 16.09 12.00
C TYR A 140 1.03 17.21 11.13
N ARG A 141 0.99 17.04 9.81
CA ARG A 141 0.56 18.09 8.88
C ARG A 141 -0.53 17.58 7.97
N TYR A 142 -1.68 18.24 8.01
CA TYR A 142 -2.77 17.99 7.08
C TYR A 142 -2.36 18.31 5.64
N GLN A 143 -2.93 17.62 4.68
CA GLN A 143 -2.64 17.73 3.24
C GLN A 143 -1.18 17.50 2.85
N CYS A 144 -0.30 17.11 3.77
CA CYS A 144 1.09 16.81 3.49
C CYS A 144 1.26 15.32 3.24
N PHE A 145 1.64 14.96 2.02
CA PHE A 145 1.84 13.56 1.63
C PHE A 145 2.82 13.41 0.47
N VAL A 146 3.33 12.20 0.32
CA VAL A 146 4.06 11.74 -0.86
C VAL A 146 3.42 10.42 -1.30
N SER A 147 3.06 10.32 -2.57
CA SER A 147 2.50 9.11 -3.17
C SER A 147 3.31 8.69 -4.39
N GLN A 148 3.50 7.41 -4.56
CA GLN A 148 4.14 6.80 -5.70
C GLN A 148 3.13 5.94 -6.46
N SER A 149 3.03 6.14 -7.78
CA SER A 149 2.27 5.26 -8.66
C SER A 149 3.04 3.98 -9.00
N LYS A 150 2.36 2.96 -9.48
CA LYS A 150 3.01 1.75 -10.04
C LYS A 150 3.93 2.05 -11.22
N GLY A 151 3.67 3.13 -11.96
CA GLY A 151 4.53 3.61 -13.04
C GLY A 151 5.73 4.44 -12.55
N GLY A 152 6.00 4.50 -11.24
CA GLY A 152 7.13 5.22 -10.67
C GLY A 152 6.92 6.75 -10.55
N ARG A 153 5.76 7.28 -10.94
CA ARG A 153 5.50 8.73 -10.81
C ARG A 153 5.28 9.08 -9.35
N LEU A 154 5.95 10.13 -8.89
CA LEU A 154 5.73 10.72 -7.58
C LEU A 154 4.71 11.86 -7.64
N PHE A 155 3.86 11.90 -6.64
CA PHE A 155 2.93 13.00 -6.35
C PHE A 155 3.17 13.43 -4.92
N SER A 156 3.33 14.72 -4.70
CA SER A 156 3.51 15.26 -3.35
C SER A 156 2.77 16.59 -3.22
N GLU A 157 2.30 16.87 -2.03
CA GLU A 157 1.65 18.12 -1.69
C GLU A 157 2.05 18.56 -0.30
N ASN A 158 2.17 19.87 -0.12
CA ASN A 158 2.43 20.52 1.16
C ASN A 158 3.66 20.01 1.93
N VAL A 159 4.62 19.46 1.19
CA VAL A 159 5.90 18.99 1.75
C VAL A 159 6.70 20.19 2.25
N PRO A 160 7.30 20.14 3.47
CA PRO A 160 8.14 21.22 3.97
C PRO A 160 9.26 21.58 2.98
N PRO A 161 9.56 22.88 2.79
CA PRO A 161 10.55 23.31 1.79
C PRO A 161 11.92 22.63 1.92
N HIS A 162 12.39 22.38 3.15
CA HIS A 162 13.66 21.70 3.41
C HIS A 162 13.65 20.21 3.02
N GLN A 163 12.48 19.58 2.90
CA GLN A 163 12.31 18.19 2.46
C GLN A 163 11.94 18.08 0.97
N ALA A 164 11.39 19.15 0.39
CA ALA A 164 10.92 19.17 -0.98
C ALA A 164 12.04 18.85 -2.00
N VAL A 165 13.25 19.34 -1.74
CA VAL A 165 14.43 19.06 -2.58
C VAL A 165 14.71 17.55 -2.60
N GLY A 166 14.76 16.91 -1.42
CA GLY A 166 14.99 15.45 -1.35
C GLY A 166 13.90 14.63 -2.04
N VAL A 167 12.63 15.05 -1.96
CA VAL A 167 11.54 14.40 -2.72
C VAL A 167 11.74 14.57 -4.23
N GLN A 168 12.16 15.76 -4.68
CA GLN A 168 12.44 16.04 -6.08
C GLN A 168 13.61 15.21 -6.61
N ASP A 169 14.67 15.07 -5.82
CA ASP A 169 15.86 14.28 -6.18
C ASP A 169 15.57 12.78 -6.31
N MET A 170 14.51 12.29 -5.65
CA MET A 170 14.07 10.89 -5.77
C MET A 170 13.28 10.59 -7.05
N VAL A 171 12.78 11.59 -7.77
CA VAL A 171 11.90 11.38 -8.94
C VAL A 171 12.59 10.55 -10.02
N GLU A 172 13.77 10.96 -10.43
CA GLU A 172 14.48 10.30 -11.52
C GLU A 172 14.99 8.90 -11.16
N PRO A 173 15.62 8.65 -9.98
CA PRO A 173 15.97 7.31 -9.54
C PRO A 173 14.78 6.35 -9.50
N ILE A 174 13.64 6.76 -8.95
CA ILE A 174 12.44 5.92 -8.84
C ILE A 174 11.87 5.58 -10.22
N LEU A 175 11.85 6.53 -11.15
CA LEU A 175 11.42 6.26 -12.53
C LEU A 175 12.34 5.25 -13.21
N LYS A 176 13.66 5.42 -13.11
CA LYS A 176 14.64 4.48 -13.69
C LYS A 176 14.52 3.08 -13.11
N ASP A 177 14.36 2.95 -11.79
CA ASP A 177 14.19 1.65 -11.13
C ASP A 177 12.89 0.97 -11.58
N THR A 178 11.81 1.75 -11.71
CA THR A 178 10.50 1.22 -12.14
C THR A 178 10.56 0.75 -13.58
N GLU A 179 11.19 1.50 -14.48
CA GLU A 179 11.39 1.11 -15.88
C GLU A 179 12.28 -0.13 -16.01
N ALA A 180 13.36 -0.21 -15.22
CA ALA A 180 14.24 -1.38 -15.19
C ALA A 180 13.52 -2.66 -14.75
N VAL A 181 12.64 -2.55 -13.74
CA VAL A 181 11.79 -3.67 -13.29
C VAL A 181 10.78 -4.05 -14.37
N GLN A 182 10.11 -3.10 -15.00
CA GLN A 182 9.15 -3.35 -16.06
C GLN A 182 9.81 -4.03 -17.28
N ASN A 183 10.98 -3.56 -17.68
CA ASN A 183 11.74 -4.14 -18.79
C ASN A 183 12.20 -5.57 -18.50
N LYS A 184 12.60 -5.87 -17.25
CA LYS A 184 12.92 -7.25 -16.83
C LYS A 184 11.70 -8.17 -16.93
N PHE A 185 10.51 -7.70 -16.52
CA PHE A 185 9.29 -8.47 -16.67
C PHE A 185 8.93 -8.72 -18.13
N LEU A 186 9.03 -7.71 -18.97
CA LEU A 186 8.75 -7.85 -20.41
C LEU A 186 9.72 -8.81 -21.10
N SER A 187 11.03 -8.74 -20.79
CA SER A 187 12.03 -9.67 -21.32
C SER A 187 11.83 -11.10 -20.82
N PHE A 188 11.40 -11.29 -19.59
CA PHE A 188 11.07 -12.61 -19.04
C PHE A 188 9.81 -13.23 -19.69
N GLU A 189 8.79 -12.42 -19.96
CA GLU A 189 7.61 -12.87 -20.69
C GLU A 189 7.91 -13.18 -22.15
N GLN A 190 8.76 -12.37 -22.81
CA GLN A 190 9.22 -12.64 -24.17
C GLN A 190 10.08 -13.91 -24.27
N GLY A 191 10.96 -14.16 -23.28
CA GLY A 191 11.75 -15.38 -23.21
C GLY A 191 10.91 -16.65 -23.00
N LYS A 192 9.76 -16.55 -22.35
CA LYS A 192 8.78 -17.64 -22.22
C LYS A 192 7.90 -17.82 -23.46
N SER A 193 7.75 -16.80 -24.29
CA SER A 193 6.94 -16.84 -25.51
C SER A 193 7.57 -17.62 -26.67
N LEU A 194 8.86 -17.99 -26.59
CA LEU A 194 9.53 -18.84 -27.59
C LEU A 194 9.30 -20.34 -27.38
N ALA A 195 8.64 -20.76 -26.29
CA ALA A 195 8.21 -22.13 -26.05
C ALA A 195 6.68 -22.19 -26.04
N SER A 196 6.09 -22.30 -27.25
CA SER A 196 4.74 -22.79 -27.59
C SER A 196 3.67 -22.74 -26.48
N LEU A 197 2.88 -21.66 -26.41
CA LEU A 197 1.51 -21.69 -25.88
C LEU A 197 0.62 -20.73 -26.68
N PRO A 198 -0.65 -21.11 -26.97
CA PRO A 198 -1.53 -20.31 -27.82
C PRO A 198 -1.88 -18.97 -27.16
N ARG A 199 -1.73 -17.89 -27.92
CA ARG A 199 -2.12 -16.53 -27.52
C ARG A 199 -3.59 -16.52 -27.10
N ARG A 200 -3.86 -16.23 -25.84
CA ARG A 200 -5.21 -15.93 -25.36
C ARG A 200 -5.44 -14.43 -25.36
N PRO A 201 -6.34 -13.89 -26.20
CA PRO A 201 -6.68 -12.46 -26.18
C PRO A 201 -7.54 -12.04 -24.95
N LEU A 202 -7.88 -12.97 -24.08
CA LEU A 202 -8.82 -12.75 -22.96
C LEU A 202 -8.34 -11.80 -21.87
N VAL A 203 -7.02 -11.68 -21.63
CA VAL A 203 -6.48 -10.91 -20.48
C VAL A 203 -6.69 -9.40 -20.64
N LEU A 204 -6.62 -8.89 -21.88
CA LEU A 204 -6.83 -7.46 -22.14
C LEU A 204 -8.30 -7.04 -22.02
N GLN A 205 -9.22 -7.92 -22.43
CA GLN A 205 -10.66 -7.66 -22.27
C GLN A 205 -11.10 -7.72 -20.81
N GLN A 206 -10.59 -8.66 -20.00
CA GLN A 206 -10.85 -8.71 -18.57
C GLN A 206 -10.32 -7.49 -17.83
N ARG A 207 -9.12 -6.97 -18.18
CA ARG A 207 -8.59 -5.73 -17.59
C ARG A 207 -9.43 -4.50 -17.96
N ALA A 208 -9.98 -4.45 -19.17
CA ALA A 208 -10.86 -3.37 -19.59
C ALA A 208 -12.24 -3.41 -18.91
N GLN A 209 -12.79 -4.60 -18.64
CA GLN A 209 -14.02 -4.78 -17.89
C GLN A 209 -13.85 -4.40 -16.41
N LEU A 210 -12.79 -4.84 -15.77
CA LEU A 210 -12.46 -4.46 -14.39
C LEU A 210 -12.29 -2.94 -14.21
N ARG A 211 -11.75 -2.25 -15.22
CA ARG A 211 -11.66 -0.78 -15.21
C ARG A 211 -13.02 -0.10 -15.29
N ARG A 212 -13.97 -0.63 -16.08
CA ARG A 212 -15.33 -0.07 -16.17
C ARG A 212 -16.11 -0.29 -14.90
N GLU A 213 -16.10 -1.48 -14.35
CA GLU A 213 -16.78 -1.79 -13.08
C GLU A 213 -16.26 -0.94 -11.92
N TRP A 214 -14.95 -0.69 -11.86
CA TRP A 214 -14.36 0.21 -10.87
C TRP A 214 -14.85 1.66 -11.02
N SER A 215 -14.91 2.19 -12.24
CA SER A 215 -15.36 3.56 -12.48
C SER A 215 -16.84 3.75 -12.15
N GLU A 216 -17.69 2.78 -12.43
CA GLU A 216 -19.11 2.82 -12.15
C GLU A 216 -19.40 2.77 -10.64
N HIS A 217 -18.70 1.92 -9.87
CA HIS A 217 -18.84 1.86 -8.41
C HIS A 217 -18.31 3.10 -7.71
N SER A 218 -17.24 3.73 -8.21
CA SER A 218 -16.70 4.95 -7.62
C SER A 218 -17.67 6.15 -7.74
N HIS A 219 -18.52 6.17 -8.76
CA HIS A 219 -19.53 7.22 -8.94
C HIS A 219 -20.74 7.09 -7.99
N GLN A 220 -21.14 5.88 -7.63
CA GLN A 220 -22.27 5.66 -6.70
C GLN A 220 -21.93 6.03 -5.25
N ILE A 221 -20.68 6.02 -4.88
CA ILE A 221 -20.20 6.20 -3.50
C ILE A 221 -19.94 7.67 -3.16
N SER A 222 -19.68 8.52 -4.16
CA SER A 222 -19.41 9.94 -3.95
C SER A 222 -20.65 10.75 -3.52
N ALA A 223 -21.85 10.19 -3.60
CA ALA A 223 -23.11 10.90 -3.33
C ALA A 223 -23.49 10.96 -1.83
N GLN A 224 -22.84 10.21 -0.93
CA GLN A 224 -23.24 10.12 0.49
C GLN A 224 -22.23 10.70 1.49
N ALA A 225 -21.20 11.40 1.08
CA ALA A 225 -20.13 11.84 1.97
C ALA A 225 -20.35 13.23 2.58
N LYS A 226 -21.30 13.36 3.49
CA LYS A 226 -21.22 14.34 4.59
C LYS A 226 -21.04 13.59 5.90
N GLY A 227 -19.78 13.42 6.32
CA GLY A 227 -19.42 12.92 7.66
C GLY A 227 -19.51 11.41 7.88
N VAL A 228 -19.50 10.59 6.87
CA VAL A 228 -19.59 9.12 6.98
C VAL A 228 -18.23 8.48 6.76
N LYS A 229 -17.83 7.60 7.68
CA LYS A 229 -16.69 6.69 7.52
C LYS A 229 -17.08 5.63 6.49
N LEU A 230 -16.42 5.61 5.34
CA LEU A 230 -16.73 4.68 4.25
C LEU A 230 -15.71 3.56 4.22
N SER A 231 -16.16 2.33 4.42
CA SER A 231 -15.37 1.14 4.18
C SER A 231 -15.82 0.49 2.87
N PHE A 232 -14.87 0.23 1.97
CA PHE A 232 -15.11 -0.49 0.73
C PHE A 232 -14.32 -1.77 0.69
N SER A 233 -15.01 -2.88 0.64
CA SER A 233 -14.41 -4.13 0.21
C SER A 233 -14.81 -4.37 -1.24
N LEU A 234 -13.89 -4.14 -2.18
CA LEU A 234 -14.02 -4.61 -3.55
C LEU A 234 -13.62 -6.08 -3.60
N SER A 235 -14.54 -6.95 -3.24
CA SER A 235 -14.40 -8.36 -3.57
C SER A 235 -14.73 -8.50 -5.07
N VAL A 236 -13.70 -8.60 -5.90
CA VAL A 236 -13.87 -9.13 -7.24
C VAL A 236 -14.15 -10.61 -7.09
N SER A 237 -15.43 -10.99 -6.92
CA SER A 237 -15.87 -12.35 -7.13
C SER A 237 -15.58 -12.72 -8.57
N LEU A 238 -14.54 -13.51 -8.81
CA LEU A 238 -14.44 -14.36 -9.99
C LEU A 238 -15.52 -15.45 -9.85
N GLY A 239 -16.77 -14.98 -9.70
CA GLY A 239 -17.95 -15.78 -9.52
C GLY A 239 -18.43 -16.28 -10.85
N GLY A 240 -18.19 -17.57 -11.07
CA GLY A 240 -19.24 -18.44 -11.57
C GLY A 240 -19.64 -18.28 -13.02
N LEU A 241 -18.75 -18.64 -13.95
CA LEU A 241 -19.21 -19.31 -15.16
C LEU A 241 -19.48 -20.80 -14.83
N VAL A 242 -20.52 -21.08 -14.07
CA VAL A 242 -21.12 -22.40 -14.08
C VAL A 242 -21.91 -22.51 -15.37
N ARG A 243 -21.30 -23.12 -16.34
CA ARG A 243 -21.95 -23.59 -17.56
C ARG A 243 -22.96 -24.65 -17.15
N LYS A 244 -24.26 -24.33 -17.17
CA LYS A 244 -25.31 -25.33 -17.29
C LYS A 244 -25.17 -25.98 -18.65
N MET A 245 -24.66 -27.19 -18.69
CA MET A 245 -24.97 -28.16 -19.74
C MET A 245 -26.20 -28.92 -19.29
N GLY A 246 -27.30 -28.74 -19.97
CA GLY A 246 -28.41 -29.61 -20.09
C GLY A 246 -28.53 -29.99 -21.55
#